data_a2e19108c67f779e0680fb81a19bba67
#
_entry.id   a2e19108c67f779e0680fb81a19bba67
#
_cell.length_a   1.000
_cell.length_b   1.000
_cell.length_c   1.000
_cell.angle_alpha   90.00
_cell.angle_beta   90.00
_cell.angle_gamma   90.00
#
_symmetry.space_group_name_H-M   'P 1'
#
loop_
_entity.id
_entity.type
_entity.pdbx_description
1 polymer ?
#
loop_
_entity_poly.entity_id
_entity_poly.type
_entity_poly.pdbx_seq_one_letter_code
_entity_poly.pdbx_strand_id
1 'polypeptide(L)'
;MDFADNWNGSGNYKEKVSERTLQMNETQTFEQPYVFGLDIGTRNVVGTVGYKEGNEFIVVAQYVMQHETRAMIDGQIHDIGRVGKVIQTVKEELEKQIECPLTEVCIAAAGRVLKTVTTNVEYEYPEETVVTKEDIHTLDLLGIEKAQSLLKEKNDTRYKFYCVGYSVVKYYLNEEVYSNIEGHKAEVISEDIIVTFLPEDVVSFFSFN
;
A
#
# COMPACT_ATOMS: atom_id res chain seq x y z
N MET A 1 -13.77 23.32 6.00
CA MET A 1 -14.61 22.65 7.01
C MET A 1 -13.71 21.61 7.63
N ASP A 2 -13.19 21.94 8.81
CA ASP A 2 -12.18 21.13 9.48
C ASP A 2 -12.82 19.90 10.12
N PHE A 3 -12.29 18.71 9.76
CA PHE A 3 -12.71 17.41 10.30
C PHE A 3 -12.06 17.09 11.67
N ALA A 4 -11.40 18.07 12.30
CA ALA A 4 -10.58 17.86 13.50
C ALA A 4 -11.31 18.08 14.85
N ASP A 5 -12.54 18.61 14.88
CA ASP A 5 -13.11 19.12 16.13
C ASP A 5 -14.18 18.26 16.81
N ASN A 6 -14.36 17.00 16.41
CA ASN A 6 -15.41 16.16 17.02
C ASN A 6 -15.00 14.73 17.39
N TRP A 7 -13.76 14.55 17.84
CA TRP A 7 -13.31 13.24 18.33
C TRP A 7 -13.04 13.26 19.85
N ASN A 8 -14.11 13.19 20.64
CA ASN A 8 -14.10 13.04 22.09
C ASN A 8 -14.47 11.59 22.48
N GLY A 9 -13.76 10.61 21.91
CA GLY A 9 -14.05 9.17 22.06
C GLY A 9 -13.01 8.39 22.88
N SER A 10 -12.44 8.96 23.97
CA SER A 10 -11.43 8.26 24.78
C SER A 10 -11.99 7.35 25.89
N GLY A 11 -13.32 7.17 25.96
CA GLY A 11 -13.95 6.47 27.11
C GLY A 11 -14.33 5.00 26.89
N ASN A 12 -14.64 4.56 25.68
CA ASN A 12 -15.34 3.28 25.48
C ASN A 12 -14.54 2.16 24.80
N TYR A 13 -13.36 2.42 24.25
CA TYR A 13 -12.61 1.39 23.56
C TYR A 13 -11.78 0.50 24.49
N LYS A 14 -11.25 1.06 25.59
CA LYS A 14 -10.50 0.27 26.58
C LYS A 14 -11.37 -0.74 27.33
N GLU A 15 -12.61 -0.42 27.63
CA GLU A 15 -13.54 -1.34 28.31
C GLU A 15 -13.97 -2.52 27.42
N LYS A 16 -14.30 -2.27 26.15
CA LYS A 16 -14.67 -3.35 25.22
C LYS A 16 -13.53 -4.29 24.87
N VAL A 17 -12.29 -3.79 24.80
CA VAL A 17 -11.11 -4.61 24.57
C VAL A 17 -10.78 -5.48 25.78
N SER A 18 -10.89 -4.93 27.01
CA SER A 18 -10.58 -5.67 28.23
C SER A 18 -11.60 -6.79 28.52
N GLU A 19 -12.89 -6.60 28.25
CA GLU A 19 -13.91 -7.62 28.47
C GLU A 19 -13.83 -8.78 27.47
N ARG A 20 -13.46 -8.54 26.20
CA ARG A 20 -13.25 -9.60 25.21
C ARG A 20 -11.93 -10.37 25.47
N THR A 21 -10.89 -9.71 25.97
CA THR A 21 -9.61 -10.36 26.28
C THR A 21 -9.74 -11.28 27.51
N LEU A 22 -10.63 -11.00 28.45
CA LEU A 22 -10.86 -11.82 29.64
C LEU A 22 -11.72 -13.08 29.41
N GLN A 23 -12.37 -13.22 28.24
CA GLN A 23 -13.16 -14.40 27.89
C GLN A 23 -12.42 -15.39 26.97
N MET A 24 -11.19 -15.12 26.58
CA MET A 24 -10.37 -16.06 25.79
C MET A 24 -9.61 -16.98 26.75
N ASN A 25 -10.23 -18.11 27.07
CA ASN A 25 -9.61 -19.20 27.80
C ASN A 25 -8.34 -19.70 27.11
N GLU A 26 -7.35 -20.03 27.93
CA GLU A 26 -6.09 -20.67 27.65
C GLU A 26 -6.16 -21.70 26.52
N THR A 27 -5.15 -21.67 25.63
CA THR A 27 -4.85 -22.63 24.56
C THR A 27 -5.54 -22.49 23.20
N GLN A 28 -5.46 -21.30 22.61
CA GLN A 28 -5.36 -21.18 21.15
C GLN A 28 -4.71 -19.83 20.84
N THR A 29 -3.39 -19.80 20.70
CA THR A 29 -2.67 -18.73 20.01
C THR A 29 -3.04 -18.80 18.53
N PHE A 30 -4.20 -18.29 18.17
CA PHE A 30 -4.44 -17.85 16.81
C PHE A 30 -3.62 -16.58 16.64
N GLU A 31 -2.44 -16.72 16.07
CA GLU A 31 -1.72 -15.60 15.47
C GLU A 31 -2.62 -15.03 14.38
N GLN A 32 -3.49 -14.11 14.75
CA GLN A 32 -4.13 -13.27 13.75
C GLN A 32 -3.03 -12.32 13.26
N PRO A 33 -2.61 -12.42 11.99
CA PRO A 33 -1.56 -11.57 11.48
C PRO A 33 -2.04 -10.13 11.55
N TYR A 34 -1.47 -9.35 12.46
CA TYR A 34 -1.70 -7.92 12.50
C TYR A 34 -1.21 -7.29 11.20
N VAL A 35 -2.00 -6.39 10.67
CA VAL A 35 -1.59 -5.50 9.58
C VAL A 35 -1.16 -4.19 10.23
N PHE A 36 0.07 -3.79 10.01
CA PHE A 36 0.60 -2.49 10.40
C PHE A 36 0.60 -1.55 9.21
N GLY A 37 -0.19 -0.49 9.28
CA GLY A 37 -0.25 0.60 8.31
C GLY A 37 0.49 1.82 8.84
N LEU A 38 1.33 2.44 7.99
CA LEU A 38 2.08 3.64 8.30
C LEU A 38 1.77 4.71 7.25
N ASP A 39 1.17 5.82 7.67
CA ASP A 39 0.96 7.00 6.85
C ASP A 39 2.00 8.07 7.19
N ILE A 40 2.83 8.41 6.21
CA ILE A 40 3.90 9.41 6.35
C ILE A 40 3.44 10.70 5.68
N GLY A 41 2.73 11.50 6.45
CA GLY A 41 2.26 12.81 6.02
C GLY A 41 3.32 13.91 6.21
N THR A 42 3.05 15.10 5.67
CA THR A 42 3.98 16.26 5.77
C THR A 42 4.17 16.74 7.22
N ARG A 43 3.15 16.64 8.05
CA ARG A 43 3.17 17.11 9.43
C ARG A 43 3.34 15.99 10.44
N ASN A 44 2.66 14.88 10.22
CA ASN A 44 2.57 13.77 11.17
C ASN A 44 2.91 12.46 10.48
N VAL A 45 3.42 11.51 11.28
CA VAL A 45 3.41 10.08 10.96
C VAL A 45 2.30 9.44 11.77
N VAL A 46 1.45 8.67 11.12
CA VAL A 46 0.36 7.91 11.75
C VAL A 46 0.62 6.43 11.57
N GLY A 47 0.76 5.71 12.66
CA GLY A 47 0.80 4.26 12.66
C GLY A 47 -0.54 3.69 13.12
N THR A 48 -1.04 2.69 12.43
CA THR A 48 -2.29 2.00 12.76
C THR A 48 -2.08 0.50 12.68
N VAL A 49 -2.47 -0.23 13.72
CA VAL A 49 -2.41 -1.69 13.76
C VAL A 49 -3.81 -2.24 13.88
N GLY A 50 -4.10 -3.26 13.10
CA GLY A 50 -5.40 -3.93 13.13
C GLY A 50 -5.37 -5.29 12.46
N TYR A 51 -6.51 -5.91 12.35
CA TYR A 51 -6.69 -7.19 11.66
C TYR A 51 -8.04 -7.22 10.91
N LYS A 52 -8.14 -8.13 9.96
CA LYS A 52 -9.37 -8.32 9.19
C LYS A 52 -10.26 -9.35 9.88
N GLU A 53 -11.51 -8.99 10.15
CA GLU A 53 -12.56 -9.89 10.65
C GLU A 53 -13.74 -9.88 9.67
N GLY A 54 -13.87 -10.94 8.87
CA GLY A 54 -14.85 -10.98 7.79
C GLY A 54 -14.61 -9.89 6.75
N ASN A 55 -15.56 -8.97 6.61
CA ASN A 55 -15.46 -7.80 5.70
C ASN A 55 -15.06 -6.50 6.42
N GLU A 56 -14.80 -6.55 7.72
CA GLU A 56 -14.43 -5.39 8.51
C GLU A 56 -12.94 -5.41 8.84
N PHE A 57 -12.34 -4.23 8.99
CA PHE A 57 -11.00 -4.05 9.50
C PHE A 57 -11.09 -3.51 10.93
N ILE A 58 -10.61 -4.29 11.89
CA ILE A 58 -10.66 -3.94 13.32
C ILE A 58 -9.34 -3.29 13.70
N VAL A 59 -9.38 -2.00 14.06
CA VAL A 59 -8.22 -1.27 14.57
C VAL A 59 -8.03 -1.58 16.05
N VAL A 60 -6.85 -2.05 16.43
CA VAL A 60 -6.50 -2.40 17.82
C VAL A 60 -5.57 -1.38 18.47
N ALA A 61 -4.73 -0.71 17.69
CA ALA A 61 -3.84 0.35 18.18
C ALA A 61 -3.60 1.42 17.12
N GLN A 62 -3.43 2.65 17.57
CA GLN A 62 -3.04 3.77 16.71
C GLN A 62 -2.12 4.71 17.50
N TYR A 63 -1.09 5.21 16.83
CA TYR A 63 -0.19 6.20 17.37
C TYR A 63 0.15 7.26 16.34
N VAL A 64 0.16 8.52 16.78
CA VAL A 64 0.42 9.69 15.91
C VAL A 64 1.57 10.48 16.50
N MET A 65 2.57 10.77 15.67
CA MET A 65 3.70 11.61 16.06
C MET A 65 3.96 12.70 15.04
N GLN A 66 4.19 13.92 15.50
CA GLN A 66 4.56 15.03 14.63
C GLN A 66 6.05 14.96 14.27
N HIS A 67 6.36 15.34 13.02
CA HIS A 67 7.74 15.57 12.63
C HIS A 67 8.33 16.76 13.41
N GLU A 68 9.62 16.66 13.69
CA GLU A 68 10.39 17.83 14.06
C GLU A 68 10.41 18.83 12.89
N THR A 69 10.58 20.11 13.21
CA THR A 69 10.61 21.18 12.20
C THR A 69 11.58 20.86 11.06
N ARG A 70 11.09 20.97 9.81
CA ARG A 70 11.84 20.78 8.56
C ARG A 70 12.27 19.34 8.23
N ALA A 71 11.77 18.32 8.87
CA ALA A 71 12.01 16.93 8.45
C ALA A 71 11.29 16.60 7.14
N MET A 72 10.11 17.19 6.95
CA MET A 72 9.31 17.12 5.72
C MET A 72 9.03 18.52 5.19
N ILE A 73 9.16 18.73 3.88
CA ILE A 73 8.83 19.97 3.20
C ILE A 73 7.99 19.65 1.96
N ASP A 74 6.81 20.24 1.86
CA ASP A 74 5.91 20.08 0.69
C ASP A 74 5.64 18.62 0.29
N GLY A 75 5.50 17.71 1.27
CA GLY A 75 5.28 16.28 1.02
C GLY A 75 6.53 15.51 0.59
N GLN A 76 7.71 16.11 0.70
CA GLN A 76 8.98 15.45 0.41
C GLN A 76 9.78 15.24 1.70
N ILE A 77 10.45 14.09 1.81
CA ILE A 77 11.39 13.81 2.90
C ILE A 77 12.64 14.67 2.66
N HIS A 78 12.90 15.61 3.58
CA HIS A 78 14.05 16.48 3.52
C HIS A 78 15.19 16.01 4.43
N ASP A 79 14.84 15.40 5.56
CA ASP A 79 15.79 14.82 6.51
C ASP A 79 15.36 13.37 6.84
N ILE A 80 15.98 12.44 6.13
CA ILE A 80 15.72 11.00 6.25
C ILE A 80 15.94 10.51 7.68
N GLY A 81 17.01 10.96 8.35
CA GLY A 81 17.33 10.54 9.72
C GLY A 81 16.29 10.97 10.75
N ARG A 82 15.72 12.16 10.60
CA ARG A 82 14.65 12.64 11.48
C ARG A 82 13.34 11.92 11.24
N VAL A 83 12.97 11.73 9.97
CA VAL A 83 11.76 10.97 9.63
C VAL A 83 11.87 9.53 10.13
N GLY A 84 13.03 8.89 9.95
CA GLY A 84 13.29 7.53 10.43
C GLY A 84 13.13 7.39 11.95
N LYS A 85 13.64 8.35 12.73
CA LYS A 85 13.44 8.37 14.20
C LYS A 85 11.98 8.47 14.61
N VAL A 86 11.19 9.30 13.90
CA VAL A 86 9.74 9.42 14.14
C VAL A 86 9.05 8.10 13.84
N ILE A 87 9.36 7.46 12.71
CA ILE A 87 8.81 6.16 12.32
C ILE A 87 9.16 5.09 13.37
N GLN A 88 10.43 5.03 13.77
CA GLN A 88 10.87 4.09 14.80
C GLN A 88 10.11 4.27 16.11
N THR A 89 9.95 5.53 16.59
CA THR A 89 9.16 5.81 17.79
C THR A 89 7.70 5.38 17.64
N VAL A 90 7.07 5.67 16.49
CA VAL A 90 5.69 5.24 16.23
C VAL A 90 5.57 3.71 16.28
N LYS A 91 6.51 2.99 15.68
CA LYS A 91 6.55 1.52 15.72
C LYS A 91 6.71 0.99 17.15
N GLU A 92 7.70 1.49 17.89
CA GLU A 92 7.97 1.06 19.26
C GLU A 92 6.78 1.30 20.21
N GLU A 93 6.09 2.43 20.07
CA GLU A 93 4.90 2.72 20.87
C GLU A 93 3.71 1.81 20.53
N LEU A 94 3.56 1.45 19.25
CA LEU A 94 2.53 0.49 18.83
C LEU A 94 2.87 -0.93 19.32
N GLU A 95 4.11 -1.38 19.18
CA GLU A 95 4.57 -2.68 19.70
C GLU A 95 4.36 -2.82 21.22
N LYS A 96 4.57 -1.76 21.97
CA LYS A 96 4.25 -1.72 23.42
C LYS A 96 2.75 -1.85 23.69
N GLN A 97 1.90 -1.27 22.85
CA GLN A 97 0.44 -1.33 23.04
C GLN A 97 -0.13 -2.70 22.75
N ILE A 98 0.42 -3.39 21.74
CA ILE A 98 -0.09 -4.70 21.28
C ILE A 98 0.71 -5.88 21.87
N GLU A 99 1.82 -5.60 22.55
CA GLU A 99 2.75 -6.59 23.11
C GLU A 99 3.27 -7.62 22.08
N CYS A 100 3.42 -7.17 20.81
CA CYS A 100 3.81 -8.00 19.68
C CYS A 100 4.76 -7.23 18.74
N PRO A 101 5.83 -7.86 18.22
CA PRO A 101 6.71 -7.21 17.25
C PRO A 101 6.01 -7.02 15.90
N LEU A 102 6.24 -5.87 15.28
CA LEU A 102 5.76 -5.53 13.94
C LEU A 102 6.89 -5.71 12.94
N THR A 103 6.83 -6.76 12.13
CA THR A 103 7.89 -7.14 11.17
C THR A 103 7.61 -6.72 9.73
N GLU A 104 6.35 -6.47 9.42
CA GLU A 104 5.90 -6.05 8.09
C GLU A 104 5.07 -4.76 8.21
N VAL A 105 5.16 -3.91 7.20
CA VAL A 105 4.45 -2.63 7.17
C VAL A 105 3.86 -2.33 5.81
N CYS A 106 2.62 -1.85 5.80
CA CYS A 106 1.97 -1.25 4.63
C CYS A 106 2.16 0.26 4.71
N ILE A 107 2.88 0.86 3.76
CA ILE A 107 3.19 2.29 3.78
C ILE A 107 2.28 3.06 2.83
N ALA A 108 1.62 4.09 3.35
CA ALA A 108 1.02 5.15 2.58
C ALA A 108 1.98 6.36 2.59
N ALA A 109 2.59 6.64 1.46
CA ALA A 109 3.43 7.81 1.30
C ALA A 109 2.67 8.87 0.52
N ALA A 110 2.45 10.05 1.13
CA ALA A 110 1.88 11.17 0.42
C ALA A 110 2.88 11.68 -0.62
N GLY A 111 2.40 11.78 -1.86
CA GLY A 111 2.96 12.55 -2.59
C GLY A 111 3.53 12.89 -3.90
N ARG A 112 4.24 13.99 -3.94
CA ARG A 112 4.90 14.57 -5.13
C ARG A 112 6.03 13.70 -5.70
N VAL A 113 6.51 12.73 -4.93
CA VAL A 113 7.57 11.79 -5.36
C VAL A 113 7.01 10.58 -6.11
N LEU A 114 5.73 10.24 -5.93
CA LEU A 114 5.08 9.19 -6.69
C LEU A 114 4.95 9.60 -8.16
N LYS A 115 5.35 8.71 -9.04
CA LYS A 115 5.12 8.83 -10.49
C LYS A 115 4.11 7.78 -10.90
N THR A 116 3.04 8.22 -11.53
CA THR A 116 1.99 7.34 -12.01
C THR A 116 1.95 7.38 -13.53
N VAL A 117 1.94 6.21 -14.13
CA VAL A 117 1.82 6.05 -15.59
C VAL A 117 0.59 5.19 -15.87
N THR A 118 -0.30 5.72 -16.71
CA THR A 118 -1.42 4.96 -17.26
C THR A 118 -1.05 4.53 -18.66
N THR A 119 -1.23 3.26 -18.96
CA THR A 119 -0.98 2.71 -20.30
C THR A 119 -1.97 1.60 -20.59
N ASN A 120 -2.06 1.21 -21.87
CA ASN A 120 -2.75 0.03 -22.32
C ASN A 120 -1.71 -0.98 -22.80
N VAL A 121 -1.96 -2.26 -22.61
CA VAL A 121 -1.15 -3.35 -23.13
C VAL A 121 -2.05 -4.41 -23.73
N GLU A 122 -1.54 -5.09 -24.75
CA GLU A 122 -2.27 -6.09 -25.53
C GLU A 122 -1.40 -7.33 -25.71
N TYR A 123 -2.05 -8.49 -25.71
CA TYR A 123 -1.44 -9.77 -26.02
C TYR A 123 -2.35 -10.53 -27.01
N GLU A 124 -1.78 -10.94 -28.14
CA GLU A 124 -2.46 -11.67 -29.21
C GLU A 124 -2.07 -13.14 -29.13
N TYR A 125 -3.07 -14.02 -29.12
CA TYR A 125 -2.88 -15.47 -29.20
C TYR A 125 -2.76 -15.94 -30.66
N PRO A 126 -2.00 -16.99 -30.93
CA PRO A 126 -1.94 -17.59 -32.28
C PRO A 126 -3.26 -18.17 -32.77
N GLU A 127 -4.16 -18.54 -31.86
CA GLU A 127 -5.51 -19.05 -32.09
C GLU A 127 -6.42 -18.76 -30.92
N GLU A 128 -7.73 -18.83 -31.09
CA GLU A 128 -8.69 -18.59 -30.01
C GLU A 128 -8.40 -19.49 -28.81
N THR A 129 -8.04 -18.89 -27.69
CA THR A 129 -7.53 -19.56 -26.46
C THR A 129 -8.38 -19.22 -25.26
N VAL A 130 -8.49 -20.15 -24.30
CA VAL A 130 -9.12 -19.89 -23.00
C VAL A 130 -8.12 -19.16 -22.11
N VAL A 131 -8.48 -17.96 -21.68
CA VAL A 131 -7.63 -17.10 -20.83
C VAL A 131 -7.45 -17.73 -19.46
N THR A 132 -6.21 -17.88 -19.03
CA THR A 132 -5.82 -18.42 -17.73
C THR A 132 -5.37 -17.32 -16.77
N LYS A 133 -5.16 -17.65 -15.50
CA LYS A 133 -4.56 -16.71 -14.51
C LYS A 133 -3.13 -16.34 -14.89
N GLU A 134 -2.39 -17.28 -15.44
CA GLU A 134 -1.02 -17.09 -15.92
C GLU A 134 -0.96 -16.09 -17.05
N ASP A 135 -1.94 -16.11 -17.96
CA ASP A 135 -2.05 -15.15 -19.06
C ASP A 135 -2.33 -13.74 -18.54
N ILE A 136 -3.25 -13.61 -17.57
CA ILE A 136 -3.56 -12.34 -16.91
C ILE A 136 -2.31 -11.80 -16.21
N HIS A 137 -1.60 -12.64 -15.45
CA HIS A 137 -0.36 -12.22 -14.78
C HIS A 137 0.72 -11.80 -15.79
N THR A 138 0.82 -12.50 -16.92
CA THR A 138 1.74 -12.12 -17.99
C THR A 138 1.37 -10.77 -18.60
N LEU A 139 0.08 -10.51 -18.82
CA LEU A 139 -0.43 -9.23 -19.30
C LEU A 139 -0.10 -8.10 -18.33
N ASP A 140 -0.33 -8.29 -17.00
CA ASP A 140 0.05 -7.35 -15.95
C ASP A 140 1.55 -6.98 -16.01
N LEU A 141 2.43 -8.00 -16.17
CA LEU A 141 3.88 -7.79 -16.26
C LEU A 141 4.26 -6.99 -17.51
N LEU A 142 3.65 -7.27 -18.65
CA LEU A 142 3.84 -6.48 -19.88
C LEU A 142 3.40 -5.03 -19.70
N GLY A 143 2.29 -4.81 -19.00
CA GLY A 143 1.79 -3.49 -18.66
C GLY A 143 2.75 -2.70 -17.78
N ILE A 144 3.31 -3.35 -16.76
CA ILE A 144 4.31 -2.76 -15.86
C ILE A 144 5.59 -2.41 -16.64
N GLU A 145 6.09 -3.30 -17.49
CA GLU A 145 7.29 -3.08 -18.30
C GLU A 145 7.09 -1.91 -19.28
N LYS A 146 5.95 -1.85 -19.97
CA LYS A 146 5.60 -0.73 -20.85
C LYS A 146 5.52 0.58 -20.11
N ALA A 147 4.87 0.60 -18.93
CA ALA A 147 4.79 1.80 -18.09
C ALA A 147 6.17 2.27 -17.62
N GLN A 148 7.07 1.34 -17.26
CA GLN A 148 8.44 1.65 -16.87
C GLN A 148 9.24 2.27 -18.04
N SER A 149 9.05 1.76 -19.25
CA SER A 149 9.68 2.30 -20.45
C SER A 149 9.20 3.72 -20.75
N LEU A 150 7.88 3.95 -20.70
CA LEU A 150 7.28 5.29 -20.87
C LEU A 150 7.75 6.28 -19.79
N LEU A 151 7.97 5.80 -18.55
CA LEU A 151 8.47 6.63 -17.48
C LEU A 151 9.92 7.07 -17.74
N LYS A 152 10.77 6.15 -18.25
CA LYS A 152 12.18 6.44 -18.61
C LYS A 152 12.28 7.46 -19.74
N GLU A 153 11.42 7.39 -20.75
CA GLU A 153 11.39 8.33 -21.88
C GLU A 153 11.05 9.76 -21.44
N LYS A 154 10.17 9.89 -20.44
CA LYS A 154 9.66 11.19 -19.97
C LYS A 154 10.51 11.83 -18.89
N ASN A 155 11.40 11.09 -18.24
CA ASN A 155 12.19 11.59 -17.11
C ASN A 155 13.69 11.56 -17.42
N ASP A 156 14.41 12.45 -16.75
CA ASP A 156 15.87 12.45 -16.74
C ASP A 156 16.39 11.09 -16.23
N THR A 157 17.22 10.43 -17.02
CA THR A 157 17.76 9.09 -16.80
C THR A 157 18.64 8.93 -15.55
N ARG A 158 18.82 10.03 -14.79
CA ARG A 158 19.62 10.04 -13.56
C ARG A 158 19.01 9.32 -12.38
N TYR A 159 17.70 9.12 -12.39
CA TYR A 159 16.99 8.48 -11.28
C TYR A 159 16.46 7.12 -11.70
N LYS A 160 16.72 6.11 -10.88
CA LYS A 160 16.06 4.81 -10.98
C LYS A 160 14.70 4.90 -10.27
N PHE A 161 13.71 4.23 -10.85
CA PHE A 161 12.38 4.14 -10.30
C PHE A 161 12.00 2.67 -10.15
N TYR A 162 11.35 2.34 -9.04
CA TYR A 162 10.82 1.01 -8.74
C TYR A 162 9.31 1.04 -8.79
N CYS A 163 8.70 0.04 -9.45
CA CYS A 163 7.28 -0.20 -9.36
C CYS A 163 6.93 -0.59 -7.91
N VAL A 164 6.02 0.17 -7.30
CA VAL A 164 5.57 -0.07 -5.92
C VAL A 164 4.11 -0.52 -5.86
N GLY A 165 3.42 -0.50 -6.98
CA GLY A 165 2.07 -0.99 -7.10
C GLY A 165 1.48 -0.73 -8.48
N TYR A 166 0.45 -1.49 -8.80
CA TYR A 166 -0.33 -1.30 -10.02
C TYR A 166 -1.81 -1.62 -9.76
N SER A 167 -2.65 -1.17 -10.66
CA SER A 167 -4.08 -1.49 -10.66
C SER A 167 -4.57 -1.56 -12.09
N VAL A 168 -5.21 -2.65 -12.43
CA VAL A 168 -5.92 -2.78 -13.71
C VAL A 168 -7.24 -2.02 -13.60
N VAL A 169 -7.49 -1.15 -14.56
CA VAL A 169 -8.69 -0.31 -14.64
C VAL A 169 -9.78 -1.04 -15.39
N LYS A 170 -9.39 -1.71 -16.51
CA LYS A 170 -10.30 -2.44 -17.38
C LYS A 170 -9.56 -3.56 -18.09
N TYR A 171 -10.26 -4.66 -18.29
CA TYR A 171 -9.86 -5.72 -19.20
C TYR A 171 -10.68 -5.66 -20.47
N TYR A 172 -10.09 -6.18 -21.57
CA TYR A 172 -10.76 -6.32 -22.85
C TYR A 172 -10.51 -7.72 -23.43
N LEU A 173 -11.53 -8.29 -24.04
CA LEU A 173 -11.46 -9.48 -24.87
C LEU A 173 -11.93 -9.11 -26.27
N ASN A 174 -11.07 -9.26 -27.28
CA ASN A 174 -11.40 -8.89 -28.66
C ASN A 174 -12.04 -7.49 -28.76
N GLU A 175 -11.46 -6.48 -28.06
CA GLU A 175 -11.91 -5.09 -27.97
C GLU A 175 -13.15 -4.83 -27.08
N GLU A 176 -13.85 -5.86 -26.59
CA GLU A 176 -14.99 -5.70 -25.69
C GLU A 176 -14.58 -5.65 -24.22
N VAL A 177 -15.20 -4.74 -23.42
CA VAL A 177 -14.87 -4.51 -22.01
C VAL A 177 -15.44 -5.59 -21.12
N TYR A 178 -14.59 -6.13 -20.22
CA TYR A 178 -14.95 -7.11 -19.20
C TYR A 178 -14.46 -6.71 -17.82
N SER A 179 -15.15 -7.16 -16.78
CA SER A 179 -14.71 -7.00 -15.38
C SER A 179 -13.77 -8.13 -14.93
N ASN A 180 -13.87 -9.29 -15.60
CA ASN A 180 -13.01 -10.45 -15.38
C ASN A 180 -12.92 -11.22 -16.70
N ILE A 181 -11.74 -11.62 -17.10
CA ILE A 181 -11.46 -12.31 -18.35
C ILE A 181 -11.07 -13.78 -18.17
N GLU A 182 -10.80 -14.21 -16.92
CA GLU A 182 -10.45 -15.61 -16.64
C GLU A 182 -11.54 -16.59 -17.11
N GLY A 183 -11.13 -17.63 -17.82
CA GLY A 183 -12.03 -18.69 -18.31
C GLY A 183 -12.81 -18.34 -19.58
N HIS A 184 -12.72 -17.12 -20.08
CA HIS A 184 -13.28 -16.73 -21.37
C HIS A 184 -12.35 -17.11 -22.52
N LYS A 185 -12.89 -17.21 -23.73
CA LYS A 185 -12.12 -17.42 -24.96
C LYS A 185 -11.90 -16.11 -25.68
N ALA A 186 -10.68 -15.90 -26.17
CA ALA A 186 -10.31 -14.74 -26.95
C ALA A 186 -9.15 -15.05 -27.90
N GLU A 187 -9.04 -14.28 -28.97
CA GLU A 187 -7.84 -14.18 -29.80
C GLU A 187 -6.92 -13.08 -29.32
N VAL A 188 -7.49 -12.01 -28.73
CA VAL A 188 -6.76 -10.85 -28.21
C VAL A 188 -7.26 -10.52 -26.80
N ILE A 189 -6.32 -10.38 -25.87
CA ILE A 189 -6.60 -9.82 -24.55
C ILE A 189 -5.83 -8.52 -24.39
N SER A 190 -6.46 -7.53 -23.75
CA SER A 190 -5.76 -6.30 -23.40
C SER A 190 -6.27 -5.71 -22.10
N GLU A 191 -5.49 -4.79 -21.52
CA GLU A 191 -5.86 -4.09 -20.31
C GLU A 191 -5.42 -2.63 -20.30
N ASP A 192 -6.23 -1.81 -19.63
CA ASP A 192 -5.81 -0.49 -19.19
C ASP A 192 -5.27 -0.61 -17.76
N ILE A 193 -4.00 -0.26 -17.56
CA ILE A 193 -3.30 -0.39 -16.29
C ILE A 193 -2.74 0.93 -15.81
N ILE A 194 -2.83 1.17 -14.52
CA ILE A 194 -2.17 2.27 -13.81
C ILE A 194 -1.02 1.69 -13.01
N VAL A 195 0.19 2.15 -13.25
CA VAL A 195 1.39 1.70 -12.55
C VAL A 195 2.00 2.87 -11.80
N THR A 196 2.34 2.63 -10.53
CA THR A 196 2.92 3.63 -9.63
C THR A 196 4.35 3.29 -9.30
N PHE A 197 5.21 4.31 -9.35
CA PHE A 197 6.65 4.18 -9.16
C PHE A 197 7.13 5.13 -8.06
N LEU A 198 8.15 4.69 -7.31
CA LEU A 198 8.94 5.49 -6.38
C LEU A 198 10.39 5.56 -6.84
N PRO A 199 11.09 6.69 -6.61
CA PRO A 199 12.52 6.78 -6.85
C PRO A 199 13.32 5.89 -5.87
N GLU A 200 14.51 5.45 -6.32
CA GLU A 200 15.37 4.51 -5.59
C GLU A 200 15.74 4.98 -4.18
N ASP A 201 16.02 6.26 -4.02
CA ASP A 201 16.37 6.86 -2.73
C ASP A 201 15.24 6.71 -1.70
N VAL A 202 14.00 6.85 -2.13
CA VAL A 202 12.81 6.66 -1.26
C VAL A 202 12.61 5.18 -0.94
N VAL A 203 12.72 4.29 -1.93
CA VAL A 203 12.59 2.83 -1.71
C VAL A 203 13.69 2.33 -0.78
N SER A 204 14.93 2.76 -1.00
CA SER A 204 16.08 2.38 -0.15
C SER A 204 15.88 2.82 1.30
N PHE A 205 15.29 4.00 1.52
CA PHE A 205 14.97 4.48 2.86
C PHE A 205 14.05 3.52 3.62
N PHE A 206 13.03 2.98 2.98
CA PHE A 206 12.08 2.05 3.60
C PHE A 206 12.64 0.63 3.78
N SER A 207 13.71 0.28 3.06
CA SER A 207 14.33 -1.06 3.12
C SER A 207 15.39 -1.20 4.23
N PHE A 208 15.88 -0.09 4.80
CA PHE A 208 16.96 -0.09 5.80
C PHE A 208 16.50 0.18 7.24
N ASN A 209 15.22 0.36 7.51
CA ASN A 209 14.62 0.56 8.82
C ASN A 209 13.53 -0.48 9.09
#